data_f5307467b724d36e14d8882c9c185f73
#
_entry.id   f5307467b724d36e14d8882c9c185f73
#
_cell.length_a   1.000
_cell.length_b   1.000
_cell.length_c   1.000
_cell.angle_alpha   90.00
_cell.angle_beta   90.00
_cell.angle_gamma   90.00
#
_symmetry.space_group_name_H-M   'P 1'
#
loop_
_entity.id
_entity.type
_entity.pdbx_description
1 polymer ?
#
loop_
_entity_poly.entity_id
_entity_poly.type
_entity_poly.pdbx_seq_one_letter_code
_entity_poly.pdbx_strand_id
1 'polypeptide(L)'
;CMFEGLSSIERLWIMMLDVLSKPDVQPETPEELFDYILKQTAIPLESKSVVCVEDARAQLTAGTSVILIDGVARGLVLSTQSMQFRSVQEPSGEGNVRGSREGFTEPLRVNISLMRRLIRSGELMVETMTVGEHTKTEIALLYNTQIVPKQMLSTVKRRLESVKLPFLFDTGYLAAFLQKSRFSFFQSVGYTERPDTACAKICEGKIIIMANGSPFAMI
;
A
#
# COMPACT_ATOMS: atom_id res chain seq x y z
N CYS A 1 5.78 -8.81 -10.45
CA CYS A 1 5.30 -8.45 -9.11
C CYS A 1 5.71 -7.03 -8.76
N MET A 2 4.82 -6.24 -8.19
CA MET A 2 5.10 -4.87 -7.72
C MET A 2 4.06 -4.48 -6.69
N PHE A 3 4.40 -3.54 -5.81
CA PHE A 3 3.41 -2.90 -4.94
C PHE A 3 2.87 -1.63 -5.60
N GLU A 4 1.55 -1.57 -5.74
CA GLU A 4 0.85 -0.38 -6.21
C GLU A 4 1.15 0.82 -5.29
N GLY A 5 1.44 1.97 -5.90
CA GLY A 5 1.76 3.20 -5.19
C GLY A 5 3.23 3.34 -4.74
N LEU A 6 4.04 2.29 -4.79
CA LEU A 6 5.48 2.36 -4.54
C LEU A 6 6.30 2.26 -5.82
N SER A 7 5.77 1.60 -6.85
CA SER A 7 6.44 1.37 -8.12
C SER A 7 5.65 1.99 -9.28
N SER A 8 6.35 2.46 -10.33
CA SER A 8 5.72 2.99 -11.54
C SER A 8 5.50 1.89 -12.57
N ILE A 9 4.25 1.67 -12.92
CA ILE A 9 3.87 0.77 -14.01
C ILE A 9 4.34 1.34 -15.37
N GLU A 10 4.38 2.66 -15.53
CA GLU A 10 4.83 3.31 -16.76
C GLU A 10 6.30 3.00 -17.06
N ARG A 11 7.18 3.07 -16.05
CA ARG A 11 8.59 2.70 -16.20
C ARG A 11 8.75 1.23 -16.57
N LEU A 12 7.94 0.36 -15.98
CA LEU A 12 7.93 -1.06 -16.32
C LEU A 12 7.49 -1.27 -17.78
N TRP A 13 6.43 -0.59 -18.23
CA TRP A 13 5.93 -0.65 -19.60
C TRP A 13 6.96 -0.16 -20.61
N ILE A 14 7.62 0.97 -20.36
CA ILE A 14 8.65 1.52 -21.25
C ILE A 14 9.78 0.51 -21.42
N MET A 15 10.21 -0.15 -20.34
CA MET A 15 11.23 -1.19 -20.40
C MET A 15 10.76 -2.41 -21.20
N MET A 16 9.54 -2.89 -20.96
CA MET A 16 8.98 -4.02 -21.69
C MET A 16 8.86 -3.73 -23.19
N LEU A 17 8.46 -2.51 -23.56
CA LEU A 17 8.41 -2.08 -24.95
C LEU A 17 9.79 -2.01 -25.59
N ASP A 18 10.83 -1.55 -24.87
CA ASP A 18 12.21 -1.55 -25.37
C ASP A 18 12.72 -2.97 -25.65
N VAL A 19 12.43 -3.92 -24.75
CA VAL A 19 12.78 -5.34 -24.94
C VAL A 19 12.06 -5.95 -26.15
N LEU A 20 10.76 -5.68 -26.29
CA LEU A 20 9.91 -6.24 -27.35
C LEU A 20 10.14 -5.59 -28.72
N SER A 21 10.63 -4.34 -28.77
CA SER A 21 10.82 -3.60 -30.04
C SER A 21 12.15 -3.88 -30.76
N LYS A 22 13.06 -4.64 -30.16
CA LYS A 22 14.36 -5.00 -30.76
C LYS A 22 14.29 -6.33 -31.53
N PRO A 23 14.18 -6.29 -32.86
CA PRO A 23 13.97 -7.50 -33.65
C PRO A 23 15.23 -8.39 -33.76
N ASP A 24 16.40 -7.84 -33.42
CA ASP A 24 17.67 -8.49 -33.68
C ASP A 24 18.09 -9.54 -32.63
N VAL A 25 17.36 -9.62 -31.52
CA VAL A 25 17.66 -10.59 -30.45
C VAL A 25 16.39 -11.34 -30.10
N GLN A 26 16.25 -12.55 -30.60
CA GLN A 26 15.21 -13.49 -30.15
C GLN A 26 15.86 -14.49 -29.18
N PRO A 27 15.67 -14.32 -27.86
CA PRO A 27 16.16 -15.30 -26.89
C PRO A 27 15.42 -16.63 -27.12
N GLU A 28 16.16 -17.70 -27.34
CA GLU A 28 15.61 -19.05 -27.59
C GLU A 28 15.22 -19.73 -26.25
N THR A 29 15.83 -19.30 -25.14
CA THR A 29 15.61 -19.89 -23.83
C THR A 29 15.18 -18.84 -22.80
N PRO A 30 14.40 -19.23 -21.75
CA PRO A 30 14.05 -18.33 -20.66
C PRO A 30 15.25 -17.69 -19.94
N GLU A 31 16.34 -18.43 -19.78
CA GLU A 31 17.60 -17.94 -19.19
C GLU A 31 18.27 -16.89 -20.08
N GLU A 32 18.27 -17.04 -21.37
CA GLU A 32 18.77 -16.02 -22.30
C GLU A 32 17.92 -14.76 -22.26
N LEU A 33 16.60 -14.89 -22.16
CA LEU A 33 15.70 -13.75 -21.98
C LEU A 33 16.00 -13.02 -20.68
N PHE A 34 16.19 -13.75 -19.58
CA PHE A 34 16.53 -13.16 -18.29
C PHE A 34 17.86 -12.38 -18.38
N ASP A 35 18.90 -12.99 -18.92
CA ASP A 35 20.21 -12.37 -19.06
C ASP A 35 20.21 -11.18 -20.04
N TYR A 36 19.38 -11.25 -21.08
CA TYR A 36 19.19 -10.14 -22.01
C TYR A 36 18.57 -8.93 -21.32
N ILE A 37 17.48 -9.13 -20.56
CA ILE A 37 16.84 -8.05 -19.79
C ILE A 37 17.82 -7.49 -18.75
N LEU A 38 18.58 -8.34 -18.08
CA LEU A 38 19.52 -7.94 -17.04
C LEU A 38 20.68 -7.07 -17.58
N LYS A 39 21.19 -7.39 -18.79
CA LYS A 39 22.44 -6.81 -19.31
C LYS A 39 22.26 -5.75 -20.39
N GLN A 40 21.16 -5.77 -21.13
CA GLN A 40 21.00 -5.01 -22.38
C GLN A 40 19.84 -4.02 -22.42
N THR A 41 19.15 -3.80 -21.31
CA THR A 41 18.11 -2.76 -21.30
C THR A 41 18.76 -1.38 -21.42
N ALA A 42 18.40 -0.65 -22.48
CA ALA A 42 18.88 0.72 -22.75
C ALA A 42 18.38 1.75 -21.73
N ILE A 43 17.49 1.35 -20.83
CA ILE A 43 16.96 2.20 -19.80
C ILE A 43 17.90 2.10 -18.59
N PRO A 44 18.37 3.22 -18.02
CA PRO A 44 19.25 3.25 -16.87
C PRO A 44 18.47 2.91 -15.57
N LEU A 45 17.86 1.74 -15.55
CA LEU A 45 17.28 1.16 -14.36
C LEU A 45 18.34 0.26 -13.71
N GLU A 46 18.68 0.53 -12.46
CA GLU A 46 19.49 -0.43 -11.72
C GLU A 46 18.75 -1.76 -11.67
N SER A 47 19.35 -2.77 -12.31
CA SER A 47 18.83 -4.14 -12.33
C SER A 47 19.71 -5.04 -11.46
N LYS A 48 19.07 -5.90 -10.69
CA LYS A 48 19.73 -6.89 -9.81
C LYS A 48 19.00 -8.22 -9.93
N SER A 49 19.69 -9.33 -9.68
CA SER A 49 19.06 -10.63 -9.57
C SER A 49 18.87 -11.01 -8.10
N VAL A 50 17.76 -11.67 -7.80
CA VAL A 50 17.49 -12.26 -6.48
C VAL A 50 17.16 -13.74 -6.66
N VAL A 51 17.58 -14.56 -5.69
CA VAL A 51 17.45 -16.03 -5.75
C VAL A 51 16.48 -16.54 -4.68
N CYS A 52 16.29 -15.81 -3.58
CA CYS A 52 15.38 -16.21 -2.52
C CYS A 52 14.14 -15.32 -2.44
N VAL A 53 13.07 -15.88 -1.90
CA VAL A 53 11.77 -15.20 -1.75
C VAL A 53 11.85 -14.05 -0.76
N GLU A 54 12.64 -14.20 0.30
CA GLU A 54 12.84 -13.20 1.34
C GLU A 54 13.46 -11.92 0.75
N ASP A 55 14.50 -12.08 -0.08
CA ASP A 55 15.14 -10.94 -0.76
C ASP A 55 14.18 -10.29 -1.76
N ALA A 56 13.44 -11.08 -2.53
CA ALA A 56 12.43 -10.56 -3.45
C ALA A 56 11.36 -9.76 -2.69
N ARG A 57 10.90 -10.25 -1.53
CA ARG A 57 9.95 -9.54 -0.68
C ARG A 57 10.54 -8.25 -0.13
N ALA A 58 11.79 -8.26 0.32
CA ALA A 58 12.47 -7.05 0.79
C ALA A 58 12.58 -5.99 -0.32
N GLN A 59 12.91 -6.39 -1.54
CA GLN A 59 12.97 -5.51 -2.69
C GLN A 59 11.59 -4.93 -3.05
N LEU A 60 10.55 -5.75 -3.07
CA LEU A 60 9.18 -5.29 -3.32
C LEU A 60 8.72 -4.26 -2.27
N THR A 61 9.01 -4.49 -0.98
CA THR A 61 8.67 -3.54 0.09
C THR A 61 9.48 -2.25 0.03
N ALA A 62 10.65 -2.28 -0.61
CA ALA A 62 11.45 -1.09 -0.91
C ALA A 62 10.92 -0.29 -2.12
N GLY A 63 9.87 -0.77 -2.82
CA GLY A 63 9.24 -0.08 -3.94
C GLY A 63 9.84 -0.42 -5.30
N THR A 64 10.64 -1.49 -5.40
CA THR A 64 11.13 -2.02 -6.68
C THR A 64 10.12 -3.00 -7.27
N SER A 65 10.24 -3.30 -8.56
CA SER A 65 9.49 -4.35 -9.24
C SER A 65 10.33 -5.61 -9.35
N VAL A 66 9.70 -6.77 -9.23
CA VAL A 66 10.33 -8.07 -9.43
C VAL A 66 9.65 -8.78 -10.60
N ILE A 67 10.41 -9.13 -11.63
CA ILE A 67 9.97 -9.96 -12.76
C ILE A 67 10.41 -11.39 -12.51
N LEU A 68 9.46 -12.30 -12.61
CA LEU A 68 9.69 -13.74 -12.58
C LEU A 68 9.41 -14.27 -13.98
N ILE A 69 10.35 -15.06 -14.51
CA ILE A 69 10.24 -15.70 -15.81
C ILE A 69 10.09 -17.20 -15.57
N ASP A 70 9.08 -17.80 -16.19
CA ASP A 70 8.87 -19.25 -16.08
C ASP A 70 10.08 -20.02 -16.60
N GLY A 71 10.51 -21.04 -15.85
CA GLY A 71 11.72 -21.82 -16.15
C GLY A 71 13.02 -21.22 -15.61
N VAL A 72 13.02 -20.01 -14.99
CA VAL A 72 14.22 -19.38 -14.40
C VAL A 72 14.11 -19.35 -12.87
N ALA A 73 15.09 -19.95 -12.18
CA ALA A 73 15.12 -20.00 -10.72
C ALA A 73 15.61 -18.69 -10.06
N ARG A 74 15.55 -17.57 -10.75
CA ARG A 74 16.00 -16.24 -10.31
C ARG A 74 14.93 -15.20 -10.61
N GLY A 75 14.77 -14.20 -9.73
CA GLY A 75 13.94 -13.03 -9.97
C GLY A 75 14.78 -11.84 -10.44
N LEU A 76 14.28 -11.08 -11.40
CA LEU A 76 14.89 -9.83 -11.85
C LEU A 76 14.27 -8.65 -11.08
N VAL A 77 15.10 -7.93 -10.35
CA VAL A 77 14.70 -6.70 -9.62
C VAL A 77 14.98 -5.49 -10.48
N LEU A 78 13.99 -4.62 -10.60
CA LEU A 78 14.10 -3.37 -11.36
C LEU A 78 13.77 -2.18 -10.46
N SER A 79 14.62 -1.16 -10.48
CA SER A 79 14.42 0.10 -9.76
C SER A 79 13.32 0.94 -10.43
N THR A 80 12.07 0.54 -10.24
CA THR A 80 10.89 1.23 -10.76
C THR A 80 10.25 2.18 -9.74
N GLN A 81 10.97 2.50 -8.67
CA GLN A 81 10.45 3.39 -7.62
C GLN A 81 9.91 4.68 -8.21
N SER A 82 8.65 4.95 -7.96
CA SER A 82 8.00 6.19 -8.34
C SER A 82 7.11 6.63 -7.19
N MET A 83 7.68 7.42 -6.34
CA MET A 83 6.88 8.11 -5.34
C MET A 83 6.24 9.31 -6.05
N GLN A 84 4.95 9.25 -6.29
CA GLN A 84 4.22 10.44 -6.69
C GLN A 84 4.17 11.38 -5.48
N PHE A 85 5.12 12.27 -5.39
CA PHE A 85 5.07 13.43 -4.50
C PHE A 85 4.08 14.45 -5.09
N ARG A 86 2.79 14.16 -5.07
CA ARG A 86 1.83 15.25 -5.10
C ARG A 86 1.90 15.91 -3.74
N SER A 87 1.86 17.24 -3.75
CA SER A 87 1.93 18.10 -2.59
C SER A 87 1.13 17.51 -1.41
N VAL A 88 1.82 16.73 -0.58
CA VAL A 88 1.32 16.29 0.71
C VAL A 88 1.25 17.55 1.52
N GLN A 89 0.04 18.02 1.80
CA GLN A 89 -0.18 19.24 2.57
C GLN A 89 0.02 18.93 4.06
N GLU A 90 0.41 19.95 4.80
CA GLU A 90 0.47 19.89 6.25
C GLU A 90 -0.94 19.63 6.79
N PRO A 91 -1.12 18.73 7.77
CA PRO A 91 -2.44 18.45 8.36
C PRO A 91 -3.04 19.74 8.92
N SER A 92 -4.27 20.03 8.56
CA SER A 92 -4.92 21.28 8.97
C SER A 92 -5.33 21.26 10.45
N GLY A 93 -5.60 20.09 11.00
CA GLY A 93 -6.06 19.89 12.38
C GLY A 93 -4.96 19.46 13.36
N GLU A 94 -3.88 18.84 12.88
CA GLU A 94 -2.81 18.28 13.72
C GLU A 94 -1.44 18.89 13.38
N GLY A 95 -1.33 20.21 13.42
CA GLY A 95 -0.08 20.93 13.13
C GLY A 95 1.05 20.54 14.08
N ASN A 96 2.20 20.18 13.53
CA ASN A 96 3.37 19.70 14.27
C ASN A 96 4.44 20.80 14.38
N VAL A 97 4.83 21.14 15.59
CA VAL A 97 5.95 22.07 15.83
C VAL A 97 7.26 21.39 15.46
N ARG A 98 7.39 20.07 15.63
CA ARG A 98 8.61 19.30 15.34
C ARG A 98 8.23 17.88 14.89
N GLY A 99 8.72 17.44 13.74
CA GLY A 99 8.46 16.11 13.19
C GLY A 99 7.97 16.16 11.75
N SER A 100 7.35 15.06 11.28
CA SER A 100 6.77 14.99 9.93
C SER A 100 5.62 15.99 9.78
N ARG A 101 5.60 16.69 8.66
CA ARG A 101 4.50 17.60 8.28
C ARG A 101 3.60 17.01 7.20
N GLU A 102 3.79 15.73 6.89
CA GLU A 102 2.97 15.03 5.92
C GLU A 102 1.62 14.68 6.53
N GLY A 103 0.54 15.06 5.85
CA GLY A 103 -0.83 14.68 6.17
C GLY A 103 -1.40 13.67 5.17
N PHE A 104 -2.46 12.98 5.54
CA PHE A 104 -3.27 12.21 4.61
C PHE A 104 -4.00 13.12 3.63
N THR A 105 -4.33 12.57 2.48
CA THR A 105 -5.05 13.22 1.40
C THR A 105 -6.36 12.49 1.12
N GLU A 106 -7.22 13.02 0.26
CA GLU A 106 -8.50 12.39 -0.08
C GLU A 106 -8.34 11.05 -0.84
N PRO A 107 -7.40 10.90 -1.82
CA PRO A 107 -7.26 9.65 -2.55
C PRO A 107 -6.67 8.53 -1.68
N LEU A 108 -7.46 7.48 -1.45
CA LEU A 108 -7.09 6.32 -0.64
C LEU A 108 -5.76 5.67 -1.06
N ARG A 109 -5.52 5.55 -2.38
CA ARG A 109 -4.29 4.93 -2.90
C ARG A 109 -3.02 5.70 -2.53
N VAL A 110 -3.11 7.03 -2.49
CA VAL A 110 -2.01 7.89 -2.03
C VAL A 110 -1.72 7.63 -0.55
N ASN A 111 -2.76 7.56 0.27
CA ASN A 111 -2.64 7.33 1.71
C ASN A 111 -2.04 5.94 2.02
N ILE A 112 -2.47 4.89 1.30
CA ILE A 112 -1.85 3.56 1.40
C ILE A 112 -0.37 3.61 1.03
N SER A 113 -0.01 4.38 -0.01
CA SER A 113 1.39 4.54 -0.43
C SER A 113 2.25 5.23 0.62
N LEU A 114 1.70 6.27 1.29
CA LEU A 114 2.36 6.94 2.42
C LEU A 114 2.64 5.97 3.57
N MET A 115 1.64 5.15 3.92
CA MET A 115 1.78 4.14 4.98
C MET A 115 2.84 3.08 4.62
N ARG A 116 2.83 2.56 3.39
CA ARG A 116 3.82 1.58 2.93
C ARG A 116 5.23 2.15 2.84
N ARG A 117 5.37 3.44 2.55
CA ARG A 117 6.66 4.13 2.55
C ARG A 117 7.27 4.20 3.94
N LEU A 118 6.44 4.43 4.97
CA LEU A 118 6.86 4.52 6.36
C LEU A 118 7.07 3.13 6.97
N ILE A 119 6.17 2.17 6.71
CA ILE A 119 6.29 0.79 7.17
C ILE A 119 6.74 -0.09 6.00
N ARG A 120 8.06 -0.23 5.84
CA ARG A 120 8.68 -1.05 4.80
C ARG A 120 8.77 -2.52 5.23
N SER A 121 7.63 -3.09 5.60
CA SER A 121 7.54 -4.50 6.04
C SER A 121 6.50 -5.24 5.23
N GLY A 122 6.81 -6.48 4.86
CA GLY A 122 5.85 -7.40 4.24
C GLY A 122 4.75 -7.87 5.20
N GLU A 123 4.82 -7.50 6.48
CA GLU A 123 3.82 -7.81 7.51
C GLU A 123 2.69 -6.78 7.53
N LEU A 124 2.88 -5.62 6.89
CA LEU A 124 1.82 -4.64 6.70
C LEU A 124 0.79 -5.17 5.71
N MET A 125 -0.33 -5.62 6.22
CA MET A 125 -1.47 -6.05 5.43
C MET A 125 -2.36 -4.85 5.12
N VAL A 126 -2.84 -4.81 3.88
CA VAL A 126 -3.85 -3.85 3.41
C VAL A 126 -4.97 -4.66 2.77
N GLU A 127 -6.13 -4.60 3.37
CA GLU A 127 -7.34 -5.24 2.82
C GLU A 127 -8.33 -4.15 2.41
N THR A 128 -8.89 -4.26 1.23
CA THR A 128 -9.87 -3.31 0.73
C THR A 128 -11.27 -3.93 0.68
N MET A 129 -12.28 -3.14 0.95
CA MET A 129 -13.69 -3.50 0.80
C MET A 129 -14.49 -2.27 0.36
N THR A 130 -15.70 -2.51 -0.10
CA THR A 130 -16.60 -1.44 -0.58
C THR A 130 -17.78 -1.28 0.37
N VAL A 131 -18.06 -0.06 0.78
CA VAL A 131 -19.18 0.29 1.66
C VAL A 131 -20.03 1.38 1.02
N GLY A 132 -21.33 1.38 1.31
CA GLY A 132 -22.33 2.29 0.74
C GLY A 132 -23.04 1.69 -0.47
N GLU A 133 -24.37 1.64 -0.41
CA GLU A 133 -25.19 1.07 -1.50
C GLU A 133 -25.10 1.89 -2.79
N HIS A 134 -25.10 3.22 -2.65
CA HIS A 134 -25.09 4.17 -3.76
C HIS A 134 -23.68 4.65 -4.09
N THR A 135 -22.87 5.00 -3.06
CA THR A 135 -21.53 5.59 -3.28
C THR A 135 -20.49 4.57 -3.66
N LYS A 136 -20.66 3.28 -3.26
CA LYS A 136 -19.66 2.23 -3.51
C LYS A 136 -18.25 2.67 -3.08
N THR A 137 -18.15 3.33 -1.93
CA THR A 137 -16.89 3.91 -1.45
C THR A 137 -15.93 2.82 -1.03
N GLU A 138 -14.72 2.84 -1.59
CA GLU A 138 -13.65 1.94 -1.20
C GLU A 138 -13.09 2.35 0.17
N ILE A 139 -12.96 1.40 1.07
CA ILE A 139 -12.26 1.55 2.35
C ILE A 139 -11.12 0.56 2.45
N ALA A 140 -10.09 0.92 3.19
CA ALA A 140 -8.94 0.06 3.46
C ALA A 140 -8.75 -0.17 4.95
N LEU A 141 -8.49 -1.43 5.32
CA LEU A 141 -8.01 -1.84 6.64
C LEU A 141 -6.52 -2.09 6.57
N LEU A 142 -5.75 -1.40 7.41
CA LEU A 142 -4.31 -1.58 7.51
C LEU A 142 -3.96 -2.07 8.91
N TYR A 143 -3.16 -3.13 8.97
CA TYR A 143 -2.71 -3.72 10.23
C TYR A 143 -1.43 -4.53 10.03
N ASN A 144 -0.71 -4.79 11.13
CA ASN A 144 0.44 -5.71 11.10
C ASN A 144 -0.05 -7.12 11.45
N THR A 145 0.22 -8.08 10.56
CA THR A 145 -0.23 -9.47 10.68
C THR A 145 0.36 -10.23 11.87
N GLN A 146 1.54 -9.80 12.36
CA GLN A 146 2.24 -10.48 13.45
C GLN A 146 1.75 -10.06 14.84
N ILE A 147 1.31 -8.79 14.97
CA ILE A 147 1.02 -8.21 16.28
C ILE A 147 -0.45 -7.85 16.50
N VAL A 148 -1.26 -7.78 15.44
CA VAL A 148 -2.69 -7.48 15.58
C VAL A 148 -3.41 -8.59 16.36
N PRO A 149 -4.21 -8.29 17.40
CA PRO A 149 -4.99 -9.29 18.09
C PRO A 149 -6.06 -9.89 17.14
N LYS A 150 -5.96 -11.20 16.88
CA LYS A 150 -6.85 -11.91 15.93
C LYS A 150 -8.34 -11.71 16.24
N GLN A 151 -8.70 -11.69 17.52
CA GLN A 151 -10.08 -11.49 17.97
C GLN A 151 -10.58 -10.08 17.67
N MET A 152 -9.71 -9.07 17.81
CA MET A 152 -10.04 -7.68 17.44
C MET A 152 -10.25 -7.56 15.94
N LEU A 153 -9.32 -8.11 15.14
CA LEU A 153 -9.40 -8.08 13.67
C LEU A 153 -10.68 -8.75 13.16
N SER A 154 -11.01 -9.95 13.66
CA SER A 154 -12.23 -10.64 13.26
C SER A 154 -13.50 -9.87 13.65
N THR A 155 -13.48 -9.20 14.79
CA THR A 155 -14.61 -8.38 15.26
C THR A 155 -14.80 -7.14 14.39
N VAL A 156 -13.70 -6.44 14.05
CA VAL A 156 -13.74 -5.26 13.17
C VAL A 156 -14.25 -5.63 11.78
N LYS A 157 -13.70 -6.70 11.17
CA LYS A 157 -14.14 -7.17 9.84
C LYS A 157 -15.63 -7.50 9.83
N ARG A 158 -16.10 -8.32 10.76
CA ARG A 158 -17.51 -8.68 10.87
C ARG A 158 -18.43 -7.46 11.03
N ARG A 159 -18.01 -6.46 11.80
CA ARG A 159 -18.77 -5.23 11.97
C ARG A 159 -18.83 -4.42 10.68
N LEU A 160 -17.71 -4.28 9.97
CA LEU A 160 -17.65 -3.58 8.68
C LEU A 160 -18.50 -4.28 7.61
N GLU A 161 -18.47 -5.60 7.55
CA GLU A 161 -19.32 -6.40 6.65
C GLU A 161 -20.81 -6.21 6.95
N SER A 162 -21.16 -5.94 8.20
CA SER A 162 -22.56 -5.70 8.61
C SER A 162 -23.04 -4.27 8.38
N VAL A 163 -22.17 -3.36 7.92
CA VAL A 163 -22.52 -1.94 7.68
C VAL A 163 -23.50 -1.85 6.50
N LYS A 164 -24.68 -1.36 6.76
CA LYS A 164 -25.68 -1.03 5.75
C LYS A 164 -25.89 0.48 5.75
N LEU A 165 -25.14 1.16 4.91
CA LEU A 165 -25.27 2.60 4.71
C LEU A 165 -25.64 2.86 3.24
N PRO A 166 -26.56 3.78 2.96
CA PRO A 166 -26.84 4.19 1.60
C PRO A 166 -25.64 4.90 0.96
N PHE A 167 -24.88 5.67 1.75
CA PHE A 167 -23.71 6.41 1.30
C PHE A 167 -22.64 6.48 2.39
N LEU A 168 -21.37 6.57 1.95
CA LEU A 168 -20.20 6.77 2.81
C LEU A 168 -19.32 7.86 2.17
N PHE A 169 -19.15 9.00 2.84
CA PHE A 169 -18.31 10.12 2.39
C PHE A 169 -17.07 10.33 3.26
N ASP A 170 -17.11 9.83 4.50
CA ASP A 170 -16.04 10.00 5.48
C ASP A 170 -15.93 8.79 6.41
N THR A 171 -14.73 8.53 6.93
CA THR A 171 -14.47 7.44 7.90
C THR A 171 -15.32 7.58 9.16
N GLY A 172 -15.69 8.79 9.57
CA GLY A 172 -16.51 9.06 10.75
C GLY A 172 -17.86 8.35 10.76
N TYR A 173 -18.46 8.11 9.59
CA TYR A 173 -19.71 7.35 9.49
C TYR A 173 -19.58 5.91 10.00
N LEU A 174 -18.38 5.32 9.95
CA LEU A 174 -18.11 3.96 10.41
C LEU A 174 -18.00 3.86 11.93
N ALA A 175 -17.74 4.98 12.63
CA ALA A 175 -17.52 4.99 14.08
C ALA A 175 -18.68 4.38 14.87
N ALA A 176 -19.91 4.68 14.46
CA ALA A 176 -21.11 4.17 15.13
C ALA A 176 -21.22 2.63 15.09
N PHE A 177 -20.66 1.99 14.07
CA PHE A 177 -20.66 0.53 13.90
C PHE A 177 -19.48 -0.14 14.62
N LEU A 178 -18.39 0.60 14.84
CA LEU A 178 -17.16 0.09 15.43
C LEU A 178 -17.11 0.28 16.96
N GLN A 179 -17.88 1.18 17.51
CA GLN A 179 -17.95 1.41 18.94
C GLN A 179 -18.46 0.17 19.71
N LYS A 180 -17.83 -0.13 20.85
CA LYS A 180 -18.19 -1.29 21.69
C LYS A 180 -19.58 -1.18 22.30
N SER A 181 -20.00 0.02 22.66
CA SER A 181 -21.30 0.29 23.29
C SER A 181 -21.80 1.68 22.90
N ARG A 182 -23.11 1.78 22.62
CA ARG A 182 -23.78 3.07 22.36
C ARG A 182 -23.84 3.98 23.59
N PHE A 183 -23.65 3.42 24.77
CA PHE A 183 -23.73 4.14 26.07
C PHE A 183 -22.33 4.33 26.70
N SER A 184 -21.24 4.12 25.96
CA SER A 184 -19.90 4.39 26.48
C SER A 184 -19.63 5.89 26.48
N PHE A 185 -19.26 6.45 27.63
CA PHE A 185 -18.78 7.83 27.73
C PHE A 185 -17.41 8.04 27.08
N PHE A 186 -16.67 6.95 26.83
CA PHE A 186 -15.36 7.00 26.19
C PHE A 186 -15.46 6.53 24.75
N GLN A 187 -14.93 7.34 23.84
CA GLN A 187 -14.78 6.91 22.45
C GLN A 187 -13.77 5.77 22.38
N SER A 188 -14.13 4.69 21.70
CA SER A 188 -13.25 3.54 21.47
C SER A 188 -12.51 3.62 20.13
N VAL A 189 -12.71 4.69 19.40
CA VAL A 189 -12.08 4.99 18.10
C VAL A 189 -11.43 6.36 18.16
N GLY A 190 -10.20 6.45 17.67
CA GLY A 190 -9.46 7.70 17.49
C GLY A 190 -9.39 8.07 16.00
N TYR A 191 -8.98 9.29 15.72
CA TYR A 191 -8.75 9.79 14.37
C TYR A 191 -7.39 10.46 14.28
N THR A 192 -6.78 10.42 13.11
CA THR A 192 -5.56 11.18 12.82
C THR A 192 -5.49 11.53 11.34
N GLU A 193 -4.99 12.73 11.03
CA GLU A 193 -4.61 13.16 9.69
C GLU A 193 -3.15 12.79 9.36
N ARG A 194 -2.43 12.20 10.31
CA ARG A 194 -0.99 12.02 10.24
C ARG A 194 -0.59 10.58 9.94
N PRO A 195 0.15 10.34 8.83
CA PRO A 195 0.65 9.01 8.48
C PRO A 195 1.60 8.43 9.54
N ASP A 196 2.48 9.25 10.15
CA ASP A 196 3.42 8.80 11.17
C ASP A 196 2.71 8.31 12.44
N THR A 197 1.66 9.02 12.89
CA THR A 197 0.82 8.61 14.01
C THR A 197 0.09 7.30 13.70
N ALA A 198 -0.51 7.19 12.53
CA ALA A 198 -1.19 5.96 12.10
C ALA A 198 -0.22 4.76 12.04
N CYS A 199 0.99 4.96 11.51
CA CYS A 199 2.04 3.94 11.48
C CYS A 199 2.46 3.49 12.89
N ALA A 200 2.66 4.43 13.82
CA ALA A 200 2.97 4.11 15.21
C ALA A 200 1.86 3.24 15.84
N LYS A 201 0.59 3.55 15.55
CA LYS A 201 -0.55 2.75 16.05
C LYS A 201 -0.60 1.34 15.45
N ILE A 202 -0.24 1.16 14.17
CA ILE A 202 -0.09 -0.18 13.59
C ILE A 202 1.01 -0.96 14.30
N CYS A 203 2.14 -0.32 14.62
CA CYS A 203 3.23 -0.95 15.38
C CYS A 203 2.83 -1.29 16.83
N GLU A 204 1.80 -0.65 17.40
CA GLU A 204 1.19 -1.00 18.67
C GLU A 204 0.11 -2.11 18.55
N GLY A 205 -0.09 -2.69 17.37
CA GLY A 205 -1.09 -3.75 17.12
C GLY A 205 -2.51 -3.22 16.90
N LYS A 206 -2.68 -1.93 16.60
CA LYS A 206 -3.99 -1.34 16.25
C LYS A 206 -4.31 -1.59 14.77
N ILE A 207 -5.58 -1.41 14.44
CA ILE A 207 -6.09 -1.46 13.07
C ILE A 207 -6.38 -0.02 12.64
N ILE A 208 -5.91 0.34 11.45
CA ILE A 208 -6.21 1.62 10.83
C ILE A 208 -7.25 1.41 9.72
N ILE A 209 -8.25 2.27 9.69
CA ILE A 209 -9.29 2.27 8.66
C ILE A 209 -9.28 3.60 7.94
N MET A 210 -9.22 3.57 6.62
CA MET A 210 -9.25 4.73 5.75
C MET A 210 -10.37 4.58 4.73
N ALA A 211 -10.97 5.68 4.30
CA ALA A 211 -11.96 5.71 3.24
C ALA A 211 -11.50 6.59 2.08
N ASN A 212 -11.84 6.20 0.88
CA ASN A 212 -11.59 7.06 -0.29
C ASN A 212 -12.44 8.32 -0.19
N GLY A 213 -11.81 9.47 -0.39
CA GLY A 213 -12.44 10.79 -0.25
C GLY A 213 -12.29 11.42 1.14
N SER A 214 -11.61 10.75 2.09
CA SER A 214 -11.39 11.27 3.45
C SER A 214 -9.90 11.34 3.78
N PRO A 215 -9.40 12.49 4.27
CA PRO A 215 -8.03 12.63 4.76
C PRO A 215 -7.84 12.12 6.20
N PHE A 216 -8.86 11.52 6.78
CA PHE A 216 -8.83 11.01 8.15
C PHE A 216 -8.66 9.49 8.20
N ALA A 217 -7.67 9.03 8.95
CA ALA A 217 -7.52 7.65 9.34
C ALA A 217 -8.15 7.41 10.71
N MET A 218 -9.01 6.39 10.82
CA MET A 218 -9.60 5.93 12.07
C MET A 218 -8.71 4.85 12.69
N ILE A 219 -8.57 4.90 14.02
CA ILE A 219 -7.71 4.00 14.82
C ILE A 219 -8.58 3.11 15.70
#